data_29598c536c843bbc76eefac46a6e0114
#
_entry.id   29598c536c843bbc76eefac46a6e0114
#
_cell.length_a   1.000
_cell.length_b   1.000
_cell.length_c   1.000
_cell.angle_alpha   90.00
_cell.angle_beta   90.00
_cell.angle_gamma   90.00
#
_symmetry.space_group_name_H-M   'P 1'
#
loop_
_entity.id
_entity.type
_entity.pdbx_description
1 polymer ?
#
loop_
_entity_poly.entity_id
_entity_poly.type
_entity_poly.pdbx_seq_one_letter_code
_entity_poly.pdbx_strand_id
1 'polypeptide(L)'
;MGKITRITHKVGMINTPLILIILLLWATVLSTTGLPSAYAWFALKLVLPFLGMAGLFISLILVIIALCKKRRIASHLFSVVLCSIMALHLLLTLNMIQMPYPARIDKTTPVLTAEWPLKQATVVGWGGDSTAVNLPHVIWPSERWAYDLVMEPYDSGSTSSEDYGIWDQEVLAPVSGTVIAAYDKEPDITPGSEDILSMEGNHVYLVVDETGTYLLLNHLRQNSVTVKVGDHVNPGDILGRVGNSGSTSEPHLHIHHQRQNPESTLHPTLAEGLPLYFKGTDSDPMPQKGTVVHPQH
;
A
#
# COMPACT_ATOMS: atom_id res chain seq x y z
N MET A 1 -1.01 22.79 -48.97
CA MET A 1 -1.80 21.66 -48.39
C MET A 1 -1.00 20.62 -47.60
N GLY A 2 0.31 20.73 -47.52
CA GLY A 2 1.15 19.61 -47.03
C GLY A 2 1.43 19.47 -45.55
N LYS A 3 1.54 20.53 -44.75
CA LYS A 3 2.04 20.40 -43.36
C LYS A 3 0.97 20.00 -42.30
N ILE A 4 -0.27 20.41 -42.46
CA ILE A 4 -1.30 20.20 -41.43
C ILE A 4 -2.16 18.95 -41.71
N THR A 5 -2.29 18.52 -42.97
CA THR A 5 -2.82 17.17 -43.28
C THR A 5 -1.91 16.09 -42.69
N ARG A 6 -0.59 16.34 -42.65
CA ARG A 6 0.37 15.49 -41.93
C ARG A 6 0.17 15.48 -40.41
N ILE A 7 -0.25 16.58 -39.79
CA ILE A 7 -0.49 16.65 -38.31
C ILE A 7 -1.73 15.86 -37.95
N THR A 8 -2.84 15.99 -38.67
CA THR A 8 -4.07 15.25 -38.38
C THR A 8 -3.92 13.73 -38.60
N HIS A 9 -3.15 13.34 -39.59
CA HIS A 9 -2.81 11.92 -39.83
C HIS A 9 -1.89 11.39 -38.70
N LYS A 10 -0.94 12.20 -38.22
CA LYS A 10 -0.04 11.84 -37.10
C LYS A 10 -0.76 11.71 -35.78
N VAL A 11 -1.78 12.53 -35.51
CA VAL A 11 -2.59 12.42 -34.27
C VAL A 11 -3.36 11.11 -34.22
N GLY A 12 -3.96 10.67 -35.33
CA GLY A 12 -4.59 9.34 -35.41
C GLY A 12 -3.60 8.18 -35.23
N MET A 13 -2.35 8.35 -35.69
CA MET A 13 -1.29 7.34 -35.48
C MET A 13 -0.80 7.21 -34.05
N ILE A 14 -0.99 8.22 -33.19
CA ILE A 14 -0.58 8.17 -31.78
C ILE A 14 -1.65 7.53 -30.90
N ASN A 15 -2.92 7.69 -31.23
CA ASN A 15 -4.03 7.20 -30.39
C ASN A 15 -4.08 5.66 -30.30
N THR A 16 -3.82 4.96 -31.40
CA THR A 16 -3.83 3.49 -31.41
C THR A 16 -2.79 2.87 -30.47
N PRO A 17 -1.50 3.25 -30.52
CA PRO A 17 -0.51 2.73 -29.56
C PRO A 17 -0.82 3.12 -28.11
N LEU A 18 -1.39 4.29 -27.83
CA LEU A 18 -1.80 4.67 -26.48
C LEU A 18 -2.90 3.74 -25.95
N ILE A 19 -3.89 3.40 -26.74
CA ILE A 19 -4.93 2.44 -26.36
C ILE A 19 -4.30 1.08 -26.05
N LEU A 20 -3.42 0.60 -26.90
CA LEU A 20 -2.75 -0.68 -26.71
C LEU A 20 -1.91 -0.70 -25.44
N ILE A 21 -1.21 0.40 -25.12
CA ILE A 21 -0.42 0.54 -23.88
C ILE A 21 -1.34 0.48 -22.67
N ILE A 22 -2.45 1.21 -22.67
CA ILE A 22 -3.41 1.21 -21.53
C ILE A 22 -3.98 -0.19 -21.32
N LEU A 23 -4.40 -0.86 -22.39
CA LEU A 23 -4.92 -2.23 -22.32
C LEU A 23 -3.85 -3.21 -21.84
N LEU A 24 -2.61 -3.07 -22.28
CA LEU A 24 -1.50 -3.91 -21.83
C LEU A 24 -1.20 -3.68 -20.35
N LEU A 25 -1.17 -2.44 -19.88
CA LEU A 25 -0.95 -2.14 -18.45
C LEU A 25 -2.04 -2.79 -17.59
N TRP A 26 -3.32 -2.64 -17.96
CA TRP A 26 -4.42 -3.28 -17.23
C TRP A 26 -4.36 -4.80 -17.31
N ALA A 27 -4.06 -5.37 -18.48
CA ALA A 27 -3.88 -6.80 -18.64
C ALA A 27 -2.75 -7.32 -17.74
N THR A 28 -1.63 -6.60 -17.65
CA THR A 28 -0.50 -6.96 -16.78
C THR A 28 -0.93 -6.94 -15.31
N VAL A 29 -1.58 -5.87 -14.83
CA VAL A 29 -2.06 -5.77 -13.43
C VAL A 29 -3.02 -6.90 -13.06
N LEU A 30 -3.90 -7.28 -14.00
CA LEU A 30 -4.95 -8.29 -13.73
C LEU A 30 -4.49 -9.74 -13.91
N SER A 31 -3.39 -9.98 -14.64
CA SER A 31 -2.97 -11.34 -15.02
C SER A 31 -1.59 -11.76 -14.50
N THR A 32 -0.78 -10.82 -13.97
CA THR A 32 0.56 -11.12 -13.46
C THR A 32 0.70 -10.67 -12.01
N THR A 33 1.79 -11.07 -11.37
CA THR A 33 2.19 -10.67 -10.00
C THR A 33 3.64 -10.23 -9.99
N GLY A 34 4.10 -9.66 -8.87
CA GLY A 34 5.48 -9.21 -8.71
C GLY A 34 5.79 -7.91 -9.44
N LEU A 35 7.07 -7.67 -9.72
CA LEU A 35 7.56 -6.41 -10.28
C LEU A 35 6.87 -5.96 -11.59
N PRO A 36 6.60 -6.83 -12.58
CA PRO A 36 5.91 -6.40 -13.79
C PRO A 36 4.55 -5.75 -13.50
N SER A 37 3.79 -6.37 -12.61
CA SER A 37 2.48 -5.87 -12.19
C SER A 37 2.61 -4.58 -11.36
N ALA A 38 3.57 -4.50 -10.44
CA ALA A 38 3.85 -3.30 -9.64
C ALA A 38 4.21 -2.10 -10.53
N TYR A 39 5.07 -2.28 -11.54
CA TYR A 39 5.39 -1.22 -12.50
C TYR A 39 4.19 -0.81 -13.34
N ALA A 40 3.36 -1.77 -13.77
CA ALA A 40 2.15 -1.46 -14.52
C ALA A 40 1.15 -0.67 -13.65
N TRP A 41 0.98 -1.05 -12.39
CA TRP A 41 0.13 -0.33 -11.43
C TRP A 41 0.66 1.08 -11.16
N PHE A 42 1.96 1.24 -10.93
CA PHE A 42 2.61 2.55 -10.79
C PHE A 42 2.34 3.43 -12.01
N ALA A 43 2.49 2.89 -13.22
CA ALA A 43 2.23 3.62 -14.45
C ALA A 43 0.77 4.05 -14.57
N LEU A 44 -0.20 3.17 -14.23
CA LEU A 44 -1.62 3.49 -14.25
C LEU A 44 -2.00 4.55 -13.21
N LYS A 45 -1.46 4.45 -12.00
CA LYS A 45 -1.83 5.30 -10.86
C LYS A 45 -1.09 6.65 -10.88
N LEU A 46 0.20 6.67 -11.23
CA LEU A 46 1.05 7.86 -11.04
C LEU A 46 1.63 8.47 -12.33
N VAL A 47 1.56 7.79 -13.48
CA VAL A 47 2.08 8.34 -14.75
C VAL A 47 0.95 8.69 -15.71
N LEU A 48 0.04 7.76 -15.92
CA LEU A 48 -1.03 7.87 -16.91
C LEU A 48 -1.95 9.09 -16.70
N PRO A 49 -2.39 9.45 -15.48
CA PRO A 49 -3.27 10.60 -15.26
C PRO A 49 -2.63 11.92 -15.66
N PHE A 50 -1.35 12.13 -15.36
CA PHE A 50 -0.65 13.37 -15.72
C PHE A 50 -0.42 13.48 -17.22
N LEU A 51 -0.07 12.38 -17.89
CA LEU A 51 -0.01 12.33 -19.35
C LEU A 51 -1.39 12.56 -19.98
N GLY A 52 -2.44 12.04 -19.38
CA GLY A 52 -3.83 12.26 -19.78
C GLY A 52 -4.22 13.73 -19.70
N MET A 53 -3.94 14.41 -18.59
CA MET A 53 -4.24 15.84 -18.41
C MET A 53 -3.48 16.71 -19.42
N ALA A 54 -2.19 16.47 -19.60
CA ALA A 54 -1.38 17.20 -20.58
C ALA A 54 -1.89 16.98 -22.01
N GLY A 55 -2.18 15.73 -22.37
CA GLY A 55 -2.74 15.37 -23.65
C GLY A 55 -4.13 15.96 -23.90
N LEU A 56 -4.98 16.00 -22.86
CA LEU A 56 -6.31 16.62 -22.91
C LEU A 56 -6.21 18.12 -23.22
N PHE A 57 -5.33 18.84 -22.50
CA PHE A 57 -5.09 20.25 -22.75
C PHE A 57 -4.63 20.53 -24.20
N ILE A 58 -3.65 19.75 -24.67
CA ILE A 58 -3.15 19.86 -26.04
C ILE A 58 -4.26 19.55 -27.06
N SER A 59 -5.05 18.49 -26.83
CA SER A 59 -6.10 18.05 -27.74
C SER A 59 -7.22 19.11 -27.86
N LEU A 60 -7.58 19.76 -26.75
CA LEU A 60 -8.57 20.86 -26.74
C LEU A 60 -8.07 22.06 -27.57
N ILE A 61 -6.81 22.45 -27.42
CA ILE A 61 -6.20 23.50 -28.27
C ILE A 61 -6.28 23.14 -29.75
N LEU A 62 -5.96 21.87 -30.09
CA LEU A 62 -6.01 21.39 -31.48
C LEU A 62 -7.45 21.40 -32.03
N VAL A 63 -8.46 21.08 -31.23
CA VAL A 63 -9.86 21.21 -31.61
C VAL A 63 -10.20 22.66 -31.94
N ILE A 64 -9.84 23.61 -31.08
CA ILE A 64 -10.10 25.05 -31.28
C ILE A 64 -9.43 25.52 -32.59
N ILE A 65 -8.14 25.20 -32.80
CA ILE A 65 -7.43 25.55 -34.02
C ILE A 65 -8.10 24.96 -35.26
N ALA A 66 -8.58 23.70 -35.19
CA ALA A 66 -9.24 23.04 -36.30
C ALA A 66 -10.58 23.71 -36.62
N LEU A 67 -11.36 24.09 -35.61
CA LEU A 67 -12.61 24.84 -35.75
C LEU A 67 -12.38 26.21 -36.42
N CYS A 68 -11.44 26.99 -35.89
CA CYS A 68 -11.08 28.30 -36.47
C CYS A 68 -10.64 28.19 -37.95
N LYS A 69 -10.00 27.06 -38.32
CA LYS A 69 -9.53 26.79 -39.68
C LYS A 69 -10.51 25.99 -40.54
N LYS A 70 -11.77 25.78 -40.06
CA LYS A 70 -12.83 25.00 -40.72
C LYS A 70 -12.35 23.61 -41.18
N ARG A 71 -11.60 22.88 -40.36
CA ARG A 71 -11.03 21.56 -40.66
C ARG A 71 -11.83 20.44 -39.98
N ARG A 72 -11.55 19.19 -40.39
CA ARG A 72 -12.13 18.01 -39.71
C ARG A 72 -11.61 17.88 -38.29
N ILE A 73 -12.51 17.76 -37.30
CA ILE A 73 -12.21 17.70 -35.88
C ILE A 73 -12.27 16.27 -35.30
N ALA A 74 -12.79 15.29 -36.03
CA ALA A 74 -13.10 13.95 -35.52
C ALA A 74 -11.89 13.26 -34.84
N SER A 75 -10.69 13.35 -35.43
CA SER A 75 -9.46 12.76 -34.83
C SER A 75 -9.04 13.48 -33.56
N HIS A 76 -9.25 14.79 -33.46
CA HIS A 76 -8.94 15.57 -32.25
C HIS A 76 -9.95 15.31 -31.15
N LEU A 77 -11.26 15.17 -31.49
CA LEU A 77 -12.30 14.76 -30.53
C LEU A 77 -12.00 13.36 -29.97
N PHE A 78 -11.58 12.43 -30.80
CA PHE A 78 -11.17 11.11 -30.36
C PHE A 78 -9.99 11.20 -29.36
N SER A 79 -9.00 12.04 -29.64
CA SER A 79 -7.87 12.28 -28.70
C SER A 79 -8.37 12.93 -27.39
N VAL A 80 -9.33 13.85 -27.45
CA VAL A 80 -9.94 14.43 -26.24
C VAL A 80 -10.57 13.34 -25.37
N VAL A 81 -11.37 12.44 -25.97
CA VAL A 81 -11.99 11.32 -25.23
C VAL A 81 -10.94 10.40 -24.62
N LEU A 82 -9.93 9.99 -25.41
CA LEU A 82 -8.87 9.10 -24.93
C LEU A 82 -8.08 9.74 -23.78
N CYS A 83 -7.66 10.99 -23.94
CA CYS A 83 -6.93 11.71 -22.91
C CYS A 83 -7.79 11.96 -21.65
N SER A 84 -9.12 12.15 -21.80
CA SER A 84 -10.03 12.21 -20.66
C SER A 84 -10.08 10.89 -19.90
N ILE A 85 -10.16 9.76 -20.59
CA ILE A 85 -10.10 8.42 -19.97
C ILE A 85 -8.78 8.23 -19.21
N MET A 86 -7.66 8.65 -19.79
CA MET A 86 -6.36 8.61 -19.10
C MET A 86 -6.36 9.51 -17.86
N ALA A 87 -6.86 10.73 -17.97
CA ALA A 87 -6.94 11.68 -16.86
C ALA A 87 -7.85 11.20 -15.71
N LEU A 88 -8.89 10.40 -16.00
CA LEU A 88 -9.76 9.81 -14.97
C LEU A 88 -9.01 8.91 -13.98
N HIS A 89 -7.84 8.35 -14.36
CA HIS A 89 -6.99 7.62 -13.41
C HIS A 89 -6.48 8.51 -12.27
N LEU A 90 -6.61 9.83 -12.36
CA LEU A 90 -6.36 10.76 -11.25
C LEU A 90 -7.25 10.45 -10.03
N LEU A 91 -8.42 9.89 -10.23
CA LEU A 91 -9.29 9.44 -9.13
C LEU A 91 -8.66 8.32 -8.30
N LEU A 92 -7.84 7.44 -8.93
CA LEU A 92 -7.03 6.44 -8.23
C LEU A 92 -5.86 7.09 -7.50
N THR A 93 -5.21 8.08 -8.12
CA THR A 93 -4.09 8.82 -7.51
C THR A 93 -4.53 9.57 -6.25
N LEU A 94 -5.70 10.22 -6.31
CA LEU A 94 -6.29 10.99 -5.22
C LEU A 94 -7.07 10.12 -4.21
N ASN A 95 -7.01 8.80 -4.36
CA ASN A 95 -7.73 7.84 -3.52
C ASN A 95 -9.26 8.07 -3.45
N MET A 96 -9.85 8.77 -4.43
CA MET A 96 -11.30 8.98 -4.53
C MET A 96 -12.04 7.72 -5.00
N ILE A 97 -11.36 6.88 -5.76
CA ILE A 97 -11.79 5.52 -6.12
C ILE A 97 -10.71 4.58 -5.65
N GLN A 98 -11.09 3.53 -4.93
CA GLN A 98 -10.16 2.51 -4.46
C GLN A 98 -10.30 1.26 -5.32
N MET A 99 -9.17 0.78 -5.81
CA MET A 99 -9.05 -0.49 -6.49
C MET A 99 -7.94 -1.28 -5.81
N PRO A 100 -8.27 -2.42 -5.18
CA PRO A 100 -7.26 -3.21 -4.48
C PRO A 100 -6.21 -3.72 -5.45
N TYR A 101 -4.95 -3.52 -5.09
CA TYR A 101 -3.81 -4.09 -5.77
C TYR A 101 -2.77 -4.55 -4.74
N PRO A 102 -2.27 -5.78 -4.81
CA PRO A 102 -2.66 -6.88 -5.71
C PRO A 102 -4.16 -7.22 -5.66
N ALA A 103 -4.73 -7.56 -6.83
CA ALA A 103 -6.18 -7.69 -6.97
C ALA A 103 -6.72 -9.05 -6.51
N ARG A 104 -5.89 -10.10 -6.50
CA ARG A 104 -6.33 -11.48 -6.34
C ARG A 104 -5.51 -12.22 -5.30
N ILE A 105 -6.11 -12.43 -4.13
CA ILE A 105 -5.51 -13.17 -3.02
C ILE A 105 -5.19 -14.62 -3.41
N ASP A 106 -6.07 -15.26 -4.19
CA ASP A 106 -5.93 -16.66 -4.64
C ASP A 106 -4.77 -16.89 -5.62
N LYS A 107 -4.19 -15.83 -6.16
CA LYS A 107 -3.07 -15.88 -7.13
C LYS A 107 -1.80 -15.19 -6.63
N THR A 108 -1.87 -14.50 -5.51
CA THR A 108 -0.72 -13.78 -4.95
C THR A 108 0.07 -14.69 -4.02
N THR A 109 1.31 -14.97 -4.39
CA THR A 109 2.22 -15.86 -3.65
C THR A 109 3.60 -15.21 -3.51
N PRO A 110 4.41 -15.60 -2.50
CA PRO A 110 4.10 -16.57 -1.46
C PRO A 110 3.08 -16.04 -0.46
N VAL A 111 2.41 -16.96 0.21
CA VAL A 111 1.55 -16.70 1.36
C VAL A 111 2.36 -16.91 2.62
N LEU A 112 2.15 -16.11 3.65
CA LEU A 112 2.77 -16.29 4.95
C LEU A 112 1.70 -16.64 5.99
N THR A 113 1.96 -17.70 6.80
CA THR A 113 1.16 -18.02 7.97
C THR A 113 2.02 -17.82 9.22
N ALA A 114 1.70 -16.78 9.97
CA ALA A 114 2.47 -16.31 11.13
C ALA A 114 1.77 -16.67 12.45
N GLU A 115 2.50 -16.73 13.54
CA GLU A 115 1.94 -16.70 14.90
C GLU A 115 1.39 -15.30 15.20
N TRP A 116 0.49 -15.20 16.18
CA TRP A 116 -0.03 -13.90 16.61
C TRP A 116 1.07 -13.10 17.32
N PRO A 117 1.26 -11.79 16.99
CA PRO A 117 2.42 -11.03 17.49
C PRO A 117 2.25 -10.46 18.91
N LEU A 118 1.12 -10.71 19.58
CA LEU A 118 0.78 -10.16 20.89
C LEU A 118 0.27 -11.26 21.83
N LYS A 119 0.53 -11.11 23.14
CA LYS A 119 0.16 -12.14 24.15
C LYS A 119 -1.29 -12.05 24.61
N GLN A 120 -1.88 -10.85 24.57
CA GLN A 120 -3.21 -10.59 25.08
C GLN A 120 -4.25 -10.61 23.98
N ALA A 121 -5.52 -10.68 24.38
CA ALA A 121 -6.64 -10.49 23.46
C ALA A 121 -6.54 -9.14 22.76
N THR A 122 -6.72 -9.15 21.44
CA THR A 122 -6.45 -8.01 20.56
C THR A 122 -7.62 -7.81 19.61
N VAL A 123 -7.96 -6.57 19.32
CA VAL A 123 -8.95 -6.22 18.30
C VAL A 123 -8.23 -5.89 16.99
N VAL A 124 -8.72 -6.41 15.89
CA VAL A 124 -8.28 -5.98 14.55
C VAL A 124 -8.94 -4.63 14.25
N GLY A 125 -8.18 -3.55 14.34
CA GLY A 125 -8.63 -2.20 14.01
C GLY A 125 -8.85 -2.05 12.50
N TRP A 126 -7.89 -2.52 11.71
CA TRP A 126 -7.98 -2.69 10.26
C TRP A 126 -7.33 -4.00 9.85
N GLY A 127 -7.94 -4.73 8.91
CA GLY A 127 -7.44 -6.03 8.43
C GLY A 127 -8.46 -6.74 7.53
N GLY A 128 -8.00 -7.79 6.82
CA GLY A 128 -8.82 -8.57 5.89
C GLY A 128 -8.67 -8.17 4.42
N ASP A 129 -9.36 -8.88 3.53
CA ASP A 129 -9.14 -8.77 2.08
C ASP A 129 -9.95 -7.66 1.39
N SER A 130 -11.10 -7.25 1.92
CA SER A 130 -11.96 -6.29 1.24
C SER A 130 -11.64 -4.83 1.59
N THR A 131 -11.93 -3.92 0.65
CA THR A 131 -11.81 -2.46 0.89
C THR A 131 -12.71 -1.96 2.01
N ALA A 132 -13.82 -2.64 2.30
CA ALA A 132 -14.75 -2.23 3.34
C ALA A 132 -14.17 -2.39 4.76
N VAL A 133 -13.31 -3.39 4.94
CA VAL A 133 -12.72 -3.72 6.26
C VAL A 133 -11.24 -3.33 6.37
N ASN A 134 -10.60 -2.94 5.26
CA ASN A 134 -9.17 -2.64 5.24
C ASN A 134 -8.80 -1.43 4.34
N LEU A 135 -9.67 -0.43 4.30
CA LEU A 135 -9.55 0.73 3.40
C LEU A 135 -8.21 1.47 3.48
N PRO A 136 -7.63 1.78 4.67
CA PRO A 136 -6.37 2.51 4.75
C PRO A 136 -5.23 1.80 4.03
N HIS A 137 -5.14 0.48 4.14
CA HIS A 137 -4.06 -0.32 3.57
C HIS A 137 -4.23 -0.58 2.07
N VAL A 138 -5.46 -0.65 1.57
CA VAL A 138 -5.71 -0.84 0.12
C VAL A 138 -5.14 0.30 -0.73
N ILE A 139 -4.90 1.47 -0.14
CA ILE A 139 -4.28 2.62 -0.81
C ILE A 139 -2.84 2.31 -1.22
N TRP A 140 -2.11 1.56 -0.40
CA TRP A 140 -0.70 1.22 -0.58
C TRP A 140 -0.55 -0.23 -1.06
N PRO A 141 0.03 -0.47 -2.24
CA PRO A 141 0.22 -1.83 -2.76
C PRO A 141 1.03 -2.75 -1.84
N SER A 142 2.02 -2.22 -1.12
CA SER A 142 2.84 -2.97 -0.16
C SER A 142 2.03 -3.49 1.03
N GLU A 143 0.97 -2.77 1.42
CA GLU A 143 0.18 -3.00 2.62
C GLU A 143 -1.16 -3.67 2.34
N ARG A 144 -1.34 -4.23 1.13
CA ARG A 144 -2.64 -4.75 0.64
C ARG A 144 -3.39 -5.64 1.64
N TRP A 145 -2.68 -6.42 2.44
CA TRP A 145 -3.22 -7.30 3.49
C TRP A 145 -2.56 -7.03 4.84
N ALA A 146 -2.25 -5.76 5.12
CA ALA A 146 -1.75 -5.33 6.41
C ALA A 146 -2.84 -5.39 7.49
N TYR A 147 -2.38 -5.37 8.74
CA TYR A 147 -3.23 -5.29 9.92
C TYR A 147 -2.77 -4.15 10.82
N ASP A 148 -3.73 -3.41 11.36
CA ASP A 148 -3.56 -2.54 12.51
C ASP A 148 -4.26 -3.20 13.71
N LEU A 149 -3.47 -3.54 14.71
CA LEU A 149 -3.93 -4.22 15.90
C LEU A 149 -4.04 -3.24 17.05
N VAL A 150 -5.17 -3.27 17.77
CA VAL A 150 -5.46 -2.42 18.94
C VAL A 150 -5.95 -3.26 20.11
N MET A 151 -5.98 -2.69 21.31
CA MET A 151 -6.59 -3.30 22.51
C MET A 151 -7.46 -2.28 23.22
N GLU A 152 -8.52 -2.77 23.86
CA GLU A 152 -9.39 -1.93 24.68
C GLU A 152 -8.64 -1.30 25.89
N PRO A 153 -8.82 0.01 26.15
CA PRO A 153 -9.56 0.98 25.35
C PRO A 153 -8.79 1.42 24.10
N TYR A 154 -9.49 1.60 22.98
CA TYR A 154 -8.99 2.19 21.74
C TYR A 154 -10.03 3.20 21.21
N ASP A 155 -9.68 4.01 20.20
CA ASP A 155 -10.57 5.08 19.67
C ASP A 155 -11.16 5.97 20.76
N SER A 156 -10.35 6.17 21.83
CA SER A 156 -10.79 6.88 23.03
C SER A 156 -10.80 8.40 22.85
N GLY A 157 -10.08 8.91 21.85
CA GLY A 157 -9.84 10.33 21.65
C GLY A 157 -8.93 10.97 22.70
N SER A 158 -8.28 10.16 23.56
CA SER A 158 -7.30 10.66 24.53
C SER A 158 -6.04 11.15 23.80
N THR A 159 -5.43 12.20 24.36
CA THR A 159 -4.11 12.70 23.92
C THR A 159 -2.95 12.06 24.68
N SER A 160 -3.21 11.16 25.62
CA SER A 160 -2.21 10.36 26.33
C SER A 160 -2.17 8.95 25.74
N SER A 161 -1.00 8.52 25.28
CA SER A 161 -0.82 7.14 24.78
C SER A 161 -1.06 6.08 25.84
N GLU A 162 -0.84 6.41 27.10
CA GLU A 162 -1.02 5.52 28.26
C GLU A 162 -2.50 5.15 28.52
N ASP A 163 -3.45 5.91 27.95
CA ASP A 163 -4.88 5.64 28.04
C ASP A 163 -5.37 4.60 27.01
N TYR A 164 -4.47 4.08 26.17
CA TYR A 164 -4.77 3.07 25.17
C TYR A 164 -4.28 1.70 25.62
N GLY A 165 -5.14 0.69 25.56
CA GLY A 165 -4.86 -0.64 26.13
C GLY A 165 -3.66 -1.35 25.49
N ILE A 166 -3.34 -1.05 24.23
CA ILE A 166 -2.22 -1.65 23.52
C ILE A 166 -0.86 -0.96 23.80
N TRP A 167 -0.89 0.27 24.36
CA TRP A 167 0.35 1.00 24.63
C TRP A 167 1.32 0.17 25.49
N ASP A 168 2.59 0.16 25.09
CA ASP A 168 3.69 -0.53 25.79
C ASP A 168 3.56 -2.06 25.90
N GLN A 169 2.66 -2.69 25.13
CA GLN A 169 2.57 -4.14 25.06
C GLN A 169 3.77 -4.73 24.31
N GLU A 170 4.25 -5.90 24.76
CA GLU A 170 5.36 -6.60 24.11
C GLU A 170 4.95 -7.09 22.73
N VAL A 171 5.78 -6.79 21.72
CA VAL A 171 5.64 -7.27 20.36
C VAL A 171 6.55 -8.47 20.15
N LEU A 172 5.97 -9.59 19.76
CA LEU A 172 6.66 -10.86 19.56
C LEU A 172 6.95 -11.08 18.07
N ALA A 173 8.07 -11.72 17.78
CA ALA A 173 8.37 -12.23 16.45
C ALA A 173 7.29 -13.26 16.05
N PRO A 174 6.55 -13.05 14.97
CA PRO A 174 5.49 -13.98 14.58
C PRO A 174 5.99 -15.11 13.66
N VAL A 175 7.25 -15.03 13.23
CA VAL A 175 7.91 -15.98 12.33
C VAL A 175 9.38 -16.12 12.66
N SER A 176 10.03 -17.18 12.17
CA SER A 176 11.48 -17.24 12.11
C SER A 176 12.00 -16.38 10.96
N GLY A 177 13.06 -15.62 11.23
CA GLY A 177 13.65 -14.73 10.23
C GLY A 177 14.86 -13.98 10.73
N THR A 178 15.51 -13.29 9.81
CA THR A 178 16.65 -12.43 10.11
C THR A 178 16.24 -10.97 10.07
N VAL A 179 16.61 -10.21 11.09
CA VAL A 179 16.38 -8.77 11.18
C VAL A 179 17.20 -8.03 10.12
N ILE A 180 16.53 -7.29 9.23
CA ILE A 180 17.18 -6.48 8.19
C ILE A 180 17.11 -4.98 8.47
N ALA A 181 16.15 -4.55 9.29
CA ALA A 181 16.06 -3.19 9.80
C ALA A 181 15.58 -3.24 11.26
N ALA A 182 16.12 -2.36 12.09
CA ALA A 182 15.72 -2.15 13.47
C ALA A 182 16.01 -0.69 13.84
N TYR A 183 14.94 0.07 14.09
CA TYR A 183 15.01 1.48 14.41
C TYR A 183 14.06 1.84 15.55
N ASP A 184 14.52 2.64 16.51
CA ASP A 184 13.73 3.00 17.70
C ASP A 184 14.04 4.40 18.26
N LYS A 185 14.48 5.33 17.42
CA LYS A 185 14.88 6.67 17.88
C LYS A 185 13.84 7.75 17.59
N GLU A 186 12.81 7.46 16.82
CA GLU A 186 11.72 8.40 16.57
C GLU A 186 10.86 8.56 17.83
N PRO A 187 10.55 9.79 18.26
CA PRO A 187 9.66 9.99 19.40
C PRO A 187 8.25 9.50 19.10
N ASP A 188 7.60 8.96 20.13
CA ASP A 188 6.16 8.71 20.06
C ASP A 188 5.42 10.05 19.99
N ILE A 189 4.48 10.18 19.07
CA ILE A 189 3.69 11.40 18.90
C ILE A 189 2.45 11.37 19.80
N THR A 190 1.91 12.53 20.11
CA THR A 190 0.63 12.65 20.81
C THR A 190 -0.48 12.05 19.94
N PRO A 191 -1.32 11.11 20.48
CA PRO A 191 -2.46 10.59 19.73
C PRO A 191 -3.33 11.71 19.14
N GLY A 192 -3.67 11.58 17.86
CA GLY A 192 -4.44 12.58 17.11
C GLY A 192 -3.64 13.80 16.62
N SER A 193 -2.32 13.89 16.88
CA SER A 193 -1.48 14.94 16.32
C SER A 193 -1.00 14.58 14.90
N GLU A 194 -0.52 15.59 14.16
CA GLU A 194 0.09 15.44 12.84
C GLU A 194 1.62 15.69 12.87
N ASP A 195 2.25 15.52 14.05
CA ASP A 195 3.69 15.72 14.24
C ASP A 195 4.53 14.55 13.67
N ILE A 196 4.18 14.09 12.48
CA ILE A 196 4.71 12.92 11.81
C ILE A 196 6.10 13.23 11.24
N LEU A 197 7.12 12.44 11.62
CA LEU A 197 8.48 12.56 11.10
C LEU A 197 8.75 11.56 9.96
N SER A 198 8.22 10.34 10.07
CA SER A 198 8.29 9.31 9.04
C SER A 198 6.94 8.62 8.87
N MET A 199 6.78 7.79 7.84
CA MET A 199 5.56 6.99 7.68
C MET A 199 5.56 5.79 8.62
N GLU A 200 6.70 5.14 8.77
CA GLU A 200 6.85 3.85 9.44
C GLU A 200 7.05 3.98 10.96
N GLY A 201 7.59 5.12 11.43
CA GLY A 201 8.02 5.29 12.81
C GLY A 201 9.16 4.33 13.21
N ASN A 202 9.20 3.97 14.49
CA ASN A 202 10.11 2.92 14.96
C ASN A 202 9.61 1.56 14.49
N HIS A 203 10.55 0.69 14.07
CA HIS A 203 10.19 -0.52 13.37
C HIS A 203 11.21 -1.65 13.50
N VAL A 204 10.75 -2.87 13.23
CA VAL A 204 11.58 -4.05 13.00
C VAL A 204 11.12 -4.73 11.71
N TYR A 205 12.05 -4.97 10.79
CA TYR A 205 11.81 -5.66 9.53
C TYR A 205 12.56 -6.98 9.48
N LEU A 206 11.87 -8.04 9.09
CA LEU A 206 12.41 -9.40 9.00
C LEU A 206 12.44 -9.86 7.55
N VAL A 207 13.52 -10.49 7.12
CA VAL A 207 13.45 -11.42 5.99
C VAL A 207 13.02 -12.77 6.54
N VAL A 208 11.89 -13.27 6.05
CA VAL A 208 11.24 -14.50 6.52
C VAL A 208 11.97 -15.73 5.98
N ASP A 209 12.39 -16.65 6.85
CA ASP A 209 13.15 -17.84 6.44
C ASP A 209 12.39 -18.74 5.46
N GLU A 210 11.08 -18.93 5.69
CA GLU A 210 10.23 -19.81 4.89
C GLU A 210 10.05 -19.33 3.46
N THR A 211 9.91 -18.02 3.27
CA THR A 211 9.47 -17.44 1.99
C THR A 211 10.54 -16.60 1.30
N GLY A 212 11.55 -16.13 2.03
CA GLY A 212 12.54 -15.17 1.54
C GLY A 212 11.96 -13.78 1.24
N THR A 213 10.73 -13.50 1.71
CA THR A 213 10.04 -12.23 1.60
C THR A 213 10.09 -11.47 2.93
N TYR A 214 9.41 -10.33 3.04
CA TYR A 214 9.64 -9.40 4.13
C TYR A 214 8.39 -9.21 4.98
N LEU A 215 8.57 -9.29 6.30
CA LEU A 215 7.55 -8.98 7.29
C LEU A 215 7.95 -7.72 8.04
N LEU A 216 7.06 -6.74 8.08
CA LEU A 216 7.31 -5.42 8.66
C LEU A 216 6.39 -5.20 9.86
N LEU A 217 6.98 -4.71 10.95
CA LEU A 217 6.28 -4.34 12.19
C LEU A 217 6.63 -2.89 12.49
N ASN A 218 5.63 -1.99 12.48
CA ASN A 218 5.80 -0.54 12.55
C ASN A 218 5.16 0.06 13.81
N HIS A 219 5.39 1.36 14.02
CA HIS A 219 4.85 2.21 15.08
C HIS A 219 5.28 1.78 16.48
N LEU A 220 6.47 1.16 16.59
CA LEU A 220 7.00 0.72 17.87
C LEU A 220 7.36 1.90 18.78
N ARG A 221 7.36 1.66 20.08
CA ARG A 221 7.70 2.66 21.09
C ARG A 221 9.15 3.07 21.01
N GLN A 222 9.42 4.36 21.21
CA GLN A 222 10.77 4.90 21.28
C GLN A 222 11.63 4.17 22.32
N ASN A 223 12.85 3.79 21.95
CA ASN A 223 13.84 3.08 22.77
C ASN A 223 13.36 1.71 23.32
N SER A 224 12.44 1.03 22.60
CA SER A 224 11.90 -0.27 23.05
C SER A 224 12.40 -1.47 22.24
N VAL A 225 13.01 -1.27 21.07
CA VAL A 225 13.48 -2.36 20.22
C VAL A 225 14.63 -3.11 20.89
N THR A 226 14.50 -4.44 20.96
CA THR A 226 15.42 -5.32 21.68
C THR A 226 16.37 -6.08 20.78
N VAL A 227 16.16 -5.98 19.45
CA VAL A 227 16.95 -6.70 18.43
C VAL A 227 17.72 -5.71 17.57
N LYS A 228 18.70 -6.21 16.82
CA LYS A 228 19.52 -5.44 15.89
C LYS A 228 19.64 -6.14 14.53
N VAL A 229 20.01 -5.38 13.51
CA VAL A 229 20.25 -5.91 12.17
C VAL A 229 21.28 -7.05 12.20
N GLY A 230 20.90 -8.16 11.57
CA GLY A 230 21.66 -9.40 11.53
C GLY A 230 21.28 -10.42 12.60
N ASP A 231 20.49 -10.06 13.61
CA ASP A 231 19.98 -11.03 14.58
C ASP A 231 18.98 -11.96 13.89
N HIS A 232 19.05 -13.26 14.25
CA HIS A 232 18.03 -14.24 13.87
C HIS A 232 17.04 -14.41 15.03
N VAL A 233 15.75 -14.35 14.71
CA VAL A 233 14.66 -14.47 15.68
C VAL A 233 13.78 -15.67 15.37
N ASN A 234 13.15 -16.22 16.40
CA ASN A 234 12.17 -17.29 16.32
C ASN A 234 10.82 -16.81 16.82
N PRO A 235 9.70 -17.47 16.44
CA PRO A 235 8.39 -17.13 16.97
C PRO A 235 8.40 -17.06 18.51
N GLY A 236 7.86 -15.95 19.03
CA GLY A 236 7.81 -15.66 20.45
C GLY A 236 8.97 -14.84 21.03
N ASP A 237 10.06 -14.63 20.28
CA ASP A 237 11.12 -13.72 20.71
C ASP A 237 10.60 -12.27 20.78
N ILE A 238 10.99 -11.50 21.80
CA ILE A 238 10.55 -10.13 21.96
C ILE A 238 11.33 -9.23 20.97
N LEU A 239 10.60 -8.50 20.14
CA LEU A 239 11.17 -7.54 19.17
C LEU A 239 11.22 -6.11 19.72
N GLY A 240 10.24 -5.72 20.52
CA GLY A 240 10.08 -4.38 21.06
C GLY A 240 8.74 -4.24 21.76
N ARG A 241 8.22 -3.00 21.82
CA ARG A 241 6.92 -2.67 22.41
C ARG A 241 6.09 -1.80 21.50
N VAL A 242 4.78 -1.93 21.58
CA VAL A 242 3.84 -1.09 20.83
C VAL A 242 3.96 0.36 21.29
N GLY A 243 4.06 1.26 20.34
CA GLY A 243 4.18 2.70 20.53
C GLY A 243 3.14 3.49 19.75
N ASN A 244 3.51 4.75 19.45
CA ASN A 244 2.72 5.69 18.66
C ASN A 244 3.66 6.58 17.82
N SER A 245 4.68 6.00 17.21
CA SER A 245 5.66 6.72 16.39
C SER A 245 5.32 6.63 14.91
N GLY A 246 5.72 7.62 14.11
CA GLY A 246 5.45 7.68 12.69
C GLY A 246 4.04 8.18 12.33
N SER A 247 3.52 7.74 11.19
CA SER A 247 2.18 8.14 10.70
C SER A 247 1.09 7.29 11.35
N THR A 248 0.69 7.69 12.53
CA THR A 248 -0.31 7.00 13.36
C THR A 248 -1.32 7.98 13.95
N SER A 249 -2.57 7.55 14.09
CA SER A 249 -3.61 8.33 14.76
C SER A 249 -3.72 8.03 16.26
N GLU A 250 -3.39 6.79 16.66
CA GLU A 250 -3.41 6.31 18.04
C GLU A 250 -2.49 5.10 18.18
N PRO A 251 -2.07 4.73 19.41
CA PRO A 251 -1.25 3.54 19.62
C PRO A 251 -1.85 2.29 18.99
N HIS A 252 -1.09 1.65 18.09
CA HIS A 252 -1.44 0.39 17.47
C HIS A 252 -0.19 -0.34 16.97
N LEU A 253 -0.29 -1.63 16.70
CA LEU A 253 0.74 -2.38 16.00
C LEU A 253 0.34 -2.54 14.54
N HIS A 254 1.09 -1.92 13.64
CA HIS A 254 0.97 -2.19 12.22
C HIS A 254 1.86 -3.36 11.83
N ILE A 255 1.31 -4.35 11.11
CA ILE A 255 2.05 -5.49 10.59
C ILE A 255 1.63 -5.80 9.16
N HIS A 256 2.62 -5.96 8.24
CA HIS A 256 2.33 -6.40 6.89
C HIS A 256 3.42 -7.27 6.28
N HIS A 257 3.05 -8.04 5.28
CA HIS A 257 3.91 -8.92 4.50
C HIS A 257 4.03 -8.40 3.08
N GLN A 258 5.28 -8.23 2.58
CA GLN A 258 5.55 -7.74 1.23
C GLN A 258 6.66 -8.51 0.54
N ARG A 259 6.67 -8.45 -0.80
CA ARG A 259 7.61 -9.16 -1.66
C ARG A 259 8.98 -8.51 -1.74
N GLN A 260 9.05 -7.19 -1.94
CA GLN A 260 10.29 -6.46 -2.16
C GLN A 260 10.90 -6.04 -0.83
N ASN A 261 12.23 -5.99 -0.81
CA ASN A 261 12.97 -5.48 0.34
C ASN A 261 12.63 -4.00 0.59
N PRO A 262 12.06 -3.64 1.75
CA PRO A 262 11.67 -2.27 2.07
C PRO A 262 12.84 -1.30 2.05
N GLU A 263 14.04 -1.72 2.48
CA GLU A 263 15.25 -0.90 2.52
C GLU A 263 15.79 -0.51 1.14
N SER A 264 15.42 -1.25 0.10
CA SER A 264 15.89 -1.00 -1.27
C SER A 264 14.79 -0.59 -2.25
N THR A 265 13.55 -0.57 -1.82
CA THR A 265 12.40 -0.17 -2.66
C THR A 265 12.32 1.34 -2.77
N LEU A 266 12.39 1.87 -3.99
CA LEU A 266 12.40 3.31 -4.27
C LEU A 266 11.11 4.03 -3.81
N HIS A 267 9.98 3.34 -3.79
CA HIS A 267 8.70 3.90 -3.42
C HIS A 267 7.73 2.78 -3.03
N PRO A 268 6.94 2.90 -1.95
CA PRO A 268 6.01 1.86 -1.48
C PRO A 268 5.06 1.34 -2.56
N THR A 269 4.67 2.19 -3.52
CA THR A 269 3.84 1.78 -4.67
C THR A 269 4.51 0.75 -5.59
N LEU A 270 5.84 0.59 -5.51
CA LEU A 270 6.60 -0.41 -6.27
C LEU A 270 6.78 -1.73 -5.51
N ALA A 271 6.38 -1.79 -4.26
CA ALA A 271 6.31 -3.01 -3.49
C ALA A 271 4.94 -3.68 -3.67
N GLU A 272 4.92 -5.00 -3.60
CA GLU A 272 3.71 -5.82 -3.69
C GLU A 272 3.42 -6.45 -2.34
N GLY A 273 2.28 -6.10 -1.75
CA GLY A 273 1.76 -6.75 -0.55
C GLY A 273 1.46 -8.22 -0.81
N LEU A 274 1.72 -9.03 0.16
CA LEU A 274 1.53 -10.47 0.12
C LEU A 274 0.53 -10.93 1.19
N PRO A 275 -0.27 -11.98 0.94
CA PRO A 275 -1.22 -12.46 1.94
C PRO A 275 -0.53 -12.85 3.24
N LEU A 276 -1.08 -12.34 4.35
CA LEU A 276 -0.65 -12.65 5.72
C LEU A 276 -1.82 -13.29 6.46
N TYR A 277 -1.62 -14.52 6.86
CA TYR A 277 -2.55 -15.30 7.67
C TYR A 277 -1.95 -15.55 9.05
N PHE A 278 -2.81 -15.80 10.03
CA PHE A 278 -2.40 -16.13 11.40
C PHE A 278 -2.87 -17.52 11.81
N LYS A 279 -2.09 -18.16 12.67
CA LYS A 279 -2.37 -19.42 13.35
C LYS A 279 -2.19 -19.26 14.86
N GLY A 280 -2.56 -20.28 15.64
CA GLY A 280 -2.48 -20.21 17.09
C GLY A 280 -3.46 -19.18 17.70
N THR A 281 -4.62 -18.99 17.06
CA THR A 281 -5.71 -18.11 17.51
C THR A 281 -7.04 -18.82 17.46
N ASP A 282 -8.06 -18.22 18.08
CA ASP A 282 -9.45 -18.69 18.06
C ASP A 282 -10.28 -18.10 16.90
N SER A 283 -9.65 -17.33 16.01
CA SER A 283 -10.30 -16.65 14.90
C SER A 283 -10.01 -17.29 13.54
N ASP A 284 -10.67 -16.79 12.50
CA ASP A 284 -10.29 -17.08 11.12
C ASP A 284 -8.82 -16.73 10.87
N PRO A 285 -8.10 -17.49 10.03
CA PRO A 285 -6.69 -17.21 9.73
C PRO A 285 -6.43 -15.82 9.15
N MET A 286 -7.43 -15.19 8.51
CA MET A 286 -7.38 -13.80 8.05
C MET A 286 -8.47 -12.97 8.75
N PRO A 287 -8.27 -12.60 10.04
CA PRO A 287 -9.28 -11.90 10.80
C PRO A 287 -9.56 -10.51 10.19
N GLN A 288 -10.84 -10.12 10.20
CA GLN A 288 -11.29 -8.87 9.62
C GLN A 288 -11.42 -7.78 10.69
N LYS A 289 -11.51 -6.53 10.26
CA LYS A 289 -11.81 -5.39 11.13
C LYS A 289 -12.93 -5.70 12.12
N GLY A 290 -12.70 -5.42 13.40
CA GLY A 290 -13.63 -5.64 14.51
C GLY A 290 -13.57 -7.04 15.11
N THR A 291 -12.79 -7.97 14.56
CA THR A 291 -12.58 -9.29 15.14
C THR A 291 -11.75 -9.15 16.42
N VAL A 292 -12.23 -9.72 17.53
CA VAL A 292 -11.43 -9.95 18.74
C VAL A 292 -10.69 -11.27 18.56
N VAL A 293 -9.38 -11.25 18.71
CA VAL A 293 -8.51 -12.42 18.55
C VAL A 293 -7.89 -12.78 19.89
N HIS A 294 -8.06 -14.01 20.31
CA HIS A 294 -7.41 -14.55 21.51
C HIS A 294 -6.28 -15.50 21.08
N PRO A 295 -5.03 -15.18 21.40
CA PRO A 295 -3.92 -16.10 21.16
C PRO A 295 -4.10 -17.39 21.95
N GLN A 296 -3.81 -18.53 21.31
CA GLN A 296 -3.79 -19.86 21.92
C GLN A 296 -2.33 -20.29 22.10
N HIS A 297 -1.81 -20.10 23.30
CA HIS A 297 -0.42 -20.48 23.67
C HIS A 297 -0.34 -21.91 24.21
#